data_a9616262357ff04528f6783c7d6a28f9
#
_entry.id   a9616262357ff04528f6783c7d6a28f9
#
_cell.length_a   1.000
_cell.length_b   1.000
_cell.length_c   1.000
_cell.angle_alpha   90.00
_cell.angle_beta   90.00
_cell.angle_gamma   90.00
#
_symmetry.space_group_name_H-M   'P 1'
#
loop_
_entity.id
_entity.type
_entity.pdbx_description
1 polymer ?
#
loop_
_entity_poly.entity_id
_entity_poly.type
_entity_poly.pdbx_seq_one_letter_code
_entity_poly.pdbx_strand_id
1 'polypeptide(L)'
;MARLTFWLDVDNTLLDNDRVKADLEQHIETLVGPDRSRRFWELYEDVRRDLDYVDLLETLRRFRTAFLQERHFPHLSAFVMGYPFTGTLYPGALEAIAHMKTLGAVAILSDGDPLWQPAKIARSGLADAVDDQVLVYGHKQEHLDEVRKRFPADRYVLVDDKATILADVKGRLGAEVVTVHVCQGRYGREDDRDPAIDIHLDRISDLTRLGENSLRSR
;
A
#
# COMPACT_ATOMS: atom_id res chain seq x y z
N MET A 1 -22.90 -18.88 8.78
CA MET A 1 -22.10 -17.72 9.26
C MET A 1 -22.01 -16.72 8.13
N ALA A 2 -22.11 -15.41 8.41
CA ALA A 2 -21.94 -14.39 7.37
C ALA A 2 -20.50 -14.44 6.86
N ARG A 3 -20.34 -14.38 5.54
CA ARG A 3 -19.03 -14.48 4.87
C ARG A 3 -18.30 -13.13 4.98
N LEU A 4 -17.09 -13.12 5.55
CA LEU A 4 -16.22 -11.95 5.62
C LEU A 4 -15.22 -11.94 4.44
N THR A 5 -14.90 -10.77 3.95
CA THR A 5 -13.77 -10.54 3.04
C THR A 5 -12.95 -9.36 3.55
N PHE A 6 -11.64 -9.56 3.67
CA PHE A 6 -10.68 -8.56 4.09
C PHE A 6 -9.97 -7.97 2.88
N TRP A 7 -9.92 -6.66 2.79
CA TRP A 7 -9.14 -5.90 1.84
C TRP A 7 -8.03 -5.19 2.59
N LEU A 8 -6.80 -5.54 2.28
CA LEU A 8 -5.62 -5.03 2.96
C LEU A 8 -4.85 -4.09 2.03
N ASP A 9 -4.63 -2.87 2.47
CA ASP A 9 -3.67 -1.98 1.83
C ASP A 9 -2.24 -2.47 2.06
N VAL A 10 -1.27 -1.94 1.31
CA VAL A 10 0.13 -2.36 1.35
C VAL A 10 1.02 -1.30 1.98
N ASP A 11 1.04 -0.10 1.38
CA ASP A 11 2.03 0.94 1.69
C ASP A 11 1.74 1.60 3.04
N ASN A 12 2.68 1.48 3.97
CA ASN A 12 2.53 1.90 5.36
C ASN A 12 1.45 1.15 6.16
N THR A 13 0.81 0.16 5.55
CA THR A 13 -0.11 -0.77 6.22
C THR A 13 0.55 -2.13 6.50
N LEU A 14 0.97 -2.85 5.47
CA LEU A 14 1.69 -4.13 5.58
C LEU A 14 3.21 -3.96 5.41
N LEU A 15 3.63 -2.97 4.65
CA LEU A 15 5.01 -2.69 4.26
C LEU A 15 5.37 -1.25 4.62
N ASP A 16 6.54 -1.05 5.26
CA ASP A 16 7.11 0.25 5.63
C ASP A 16 7.61 0.99 4.38
N ASN A 17 6.69 1.67 3.70
CA ASN A 17 7.00 2.42 2.49
C ASN A 17 7.80 3.69 2.75
N ASP A 18 7.69 4.25 3.96
CA ASP A 18 8.51 5.40 4.38
C ASP A 18 9.98 5.02 4.45
N ARG A 19 10.29 3.83 4.96
CA ARG A 19 11.64 3.27 4.95
C ARG A 19 12.12 3.02 3.53
N VAL A 20 11.31 2.41 2.66
CA VAL A 20 11.65 2.21 1.24
C VAL A 20 12.03 3.54 0.60
N LYS A 21 11.23 4.59 0.82
CA LYS A 21 11.50 5.92 0.28
C LYS A 21 12.82 6.50 0.81
N ALA A 22 13.07 6.40 2.10
CA ALA A 22 14.31 6.87 2.71
C ALA A 22 15.55 6.13 2.18
N ASP A 23 15.48 4.81 2.04
CA ASP A 23 16.56 4.00 1.46
C ASP A 23 16.82 4.38 -0.01
N LEU A 24 15.77 4.63 -0.80
CA LEU A 24 15.89 5.13 -2.18
C LEU A 24 16.55 6.51 -2.20
N GLU A 25 16.11 7.45 -1.36
CA GLU A 25 16.66 8.80 -1.28
C GLU A 25 18.16 8.76 -1.00
N GLN A 26 18.58 8.03 0.02
CA GLN A 26 19.98 7.89 0.41
C GLN A 26 20.83 7.25 -0.69
N HIS A 27 20.32 6.19 -1.32
CA HIS A 27 21.10 5.49 -2.35
C HIS A 27 21.22 6.30 -3.64
N ILE A 28 20.15 6.97 -4.07
CA ILE A 28 20.14 7.85 -5.25
C ILE A 28 21.14 8.98 -5.05
N GLU A 29 21.11 9.66 -3.88
CA GLU A 29 22.05 10.73 -3.59
C GLU A 29 23.51 10.26 -3.59
N THR A 30 23.77 9.07 -3.05
CA THR A 30 25.11 8.46 -3.06
C THR A 30 25.61 8.19 -4.48
N LEU A 31 24.72 7.75 -5.39
CA LEU A 31 25.08 7.39 -6.77
C LEU A 31 25.26 8.60 -7.68
N VAL A 32 24.36 9.56 -7.65
CA VAL A 32 24.30 10.65 -8.64
C VAL A 32 24.63 12.03 -8.08
N GLY A 33 24.83 12.13 -6.76
CA GLY A 33 25.12 13.36 -6.03
C GLY A 33 23.84 14.17 -5.71
N PRO A 34 23.97 15.18 -4.81
CA PRO A 34 22.82 15.86 -4.21
C PRO A 34 21.95 16.64 -5.24
N ASP A 35 22.57 17.30 -6.22
CA ASP A 35 21.81 18.10 -7.19
C ASP A 35 20.97 17.24 -8.13
N ARG A 36 21.51 16.10 -8.59
CA ARG A 36 20.78 15.17 -9.44
C ARG A 36 19.76 14.36 -8.65
N SER A 37 20.04 14.03 -7.39
CA SER A 37 19.09 13.42 -6.49
C SER A 37 17.89 14.34 -6.26
N ARG A 38 18.11 15.63 -5.98
CA ARG A 38 17.04 16.62 -5.87
C ARG A 38 16.19 16.65 -7.15
N ARG A 39 16.83 16.67 -8.33
CA ARG A 39 16.09 16.67 -9.60
C ARG A 39 15.31 15.38 -9.84
N PHE A 40 15.82 14.23 -9.38
CA PHE A 40 15.08 12.97 -9.43
C PHE A 40 13.76 13.07 -8.65
N TRP A 41 13.80 13.62 -7.42
CA TRP A 41 12.60 13.76 -6.59
C TRP A 41 11.65 14.84 -7.07
N GLU A 42 12.14 15.91 -7.70
CA GLU A 42 11.28 16.85 -8.41
C GLU A 42 10.52 16.15 -9.55
N LEU A 43 11.23 15.35 -10.37
CA LEU A 43 10.60 14.56 -11.44
C LEU A 43 9.59 13.52 -10.89
N TYR A 44 9.88 12.92 -9.75
CA TYR A 44 8.95 12.03 -9.07
C TYR A 44 7.63 12.76 -8.70
N GLU A 45 7.72 13.97 -8.15
CA GLU A 45 6.52 14.76 -7.83
C GLU A 45 5.82 15.28 -9.09
N ASP A 46 6.58 15.60 -10.17
CA ASP A 46 5.99 15.94 -11.46
C ASP A 46 5.20 14.76 -12.05
N VAL A 47 5.77 13.55 -12.03
CA VAL A 47 5.08 12.31 -12.47
C VAL A 47 3.82 12.06 -11.65
N ARG A 48 3.93 12.16 -10.32
CA ARG A 48 2.78 11.99 -9.42
C ARG A 48 1.64 12.97 -9.72
N ARG A 49 1.99 14.23 -10.05
CA ARG A 49 1.00 15.26 -10.42
C ARG A 49 0.35 14.99 -11.76
N ASP A 50 1.15 14.52 -12.75
CA ASP A 50 0.69 14.28 -14.11
C ASP A 50 -0.19 13.05 -14.24
N LEU A 51 0.11 11.99 -13.45
CA LEU A 51 -0.55 10.68 -13.52
C LEU A 51 -1.54 10.45 -12.37
N ASP A 52 -1.53 11.31 -11.34
CA ASP A 52 -2.32 11.18 -10.10
C ASP A 52 -1.97 9.94 -9.25
N TYR A 53 -0.86 9.28 -9.57
CA TYR A 53 -0.25 8.22 -8.77
C TYR A 53 1.28 8.22 -8.92
N VAL A 54 1.97 7.46 -8.06
CA VAL A 54 3.44 7.34 -8.09
C VAL A 54 3.87 6.30 -9.12
N ASP A 55 4.68 6.72 -10.11
CA ASP A 55 5.33 5.83 -11.08
C ASP A 55 6.85 6.05 -11.07
N LEU A 56 7.56 5.14 -10.39
CA LEU A 56 9.03 5.18 -10.32
C LEU A 56 9.70 4.84 -11.65
N LEU A 57 9.07 4.03 -12.50
CA LEU A 57 9.63 3.68 -13.80
C LEU A 57 9.55 4.87 -14.75
N GLU A 58 8.45 5.60 -14.74
CA GLU A 58 8.32 6.85 -15.50
C GLU A 58 9.27 7.92 -14.95
N THR A 59 9.44 8.01 -13.64
CA THR A 59 10.44 8.91 -13.02
C THR A 59 11.84 8.59 -13.53
N LEU A 60 12.23 7.33 -13.60
CA LEU A 60 13.52 6.89 -14.16
C LEU A 60 13.65 7.26 -15.64
N ARG A 61 12.60 7.12 -16.45
CA ARG A 61 12.60 7.51 -17.87
C ARG A 61 12.82 9.02 -18.02
N ARG A 62 12.09 9.84 -17.26
CA ARG A 62 12.25 11.31 -17.25
C ARG A 62 13.65 11.72 -16.78
N PHE A 63 14.16 11.08 -15.73
CA PHE A 63 15.51 11.32 -15.24
C PHE A 63 16.55 10.97 -16.31
N ARG A 64 16.43 9.82 -16.98
CA ARG A 64 17.33 9.44 -18.08
C ARG A 64 17.30 10.45 -19.22
N THR A 65 16.13 10.95 -19.56
CA THR A 65 15.98 11.98 -20.62
C THR A 65 16.64 13.31 -20.22
N ALA A 66 16.50 13.72 -18.95
CA ALA A 66 17.11 14.94 -18.44
C ALA A 66 18.65 14.85 -18.32
N PHE A 67 19.17 13.62 -18.07
CA PHE A 67 20.60 13.38 -17.84
C PHE A 67 21.13 12.26 -18.72
N LEU A 68 21.16 12.45 -20.05
CA LEU A 68 21.61 11.44 -21.04
C LEU A 68 23.02 10.93 -20.79
N GLN A 69 23.89 11.75 -20.22
CA GLN A 69 25.31 11.44 -19.94
C GLN A 69 25.54 10.92 -18.51
N GLU A 70 24.48 10.64 -17.74
CA GLU A 70 24.65 10.10 -16.38
C GLU A 70 25.19 8.66 -16.43
N ARG A 71 26.47 8.53 -16.06
CA ARG A 71 27.19 7.26 -16.10
C ARG A 71 26.70 6.22 -15.10
N HIS A 72 26.12 6.68 -13.98
CA HIS A 72 25.61 5.81 -12.92
C HIS A 72 24.14 5.38 -13.15
N PHE A 73 23.49 5.84 -14.21
CA PHE A 73 22.11 5.50 -14.51
C PHE A 73 21.84 3.98 -14.56
N PRO A 74 22.72 3.10 -15.10
CA PRO A 74 22.50 1.66 -15.03
C PRO A 74 22.42 1.11 -13.60
N HIS A 75 23.27 1.63 -12.70
CA HIS A 75 23.24 1.24 -11.29
C HIS A 75 22.02 1.79 -10.57
N LEU A 76 21.64 3.04 -10.85
CA LEU A 76 20.44 3.66 -10.32
C LEU A 76 19.19 2.85 -10.72
N SER A 77 19.00 2.56 -12.00
CA SER A 77 17.85 1.80 -12.49
C SER A 77 17.81 0.37 -11.93
N ALA A 78 18.98 -0.31 -11.87
CA ALA A 78 19.07 -1.65 -11.30
C ALA A 78 18.70 -1.66 -9.80
N PHE A 79 19.13 -0.66 -9.04
CA PHE A 79 18.80 -0.55 -7.62
C PHE A 79 17.30 -0.30 -7.42
N VAL A 80 16.72 0.70 -8.10
CA VAL A 80 15.30 0.99 -8.00
C VAL A 80 14.48 -0.25 -8.38
N MET A 81 14.73 -0.83 -9.54
CA MET A 81 14.01 -2.02 -10.03
C MET A 81 14.28 -3.27 -9.18
N GLY A 82 15.47 -3.36 -8.57
CA GLY A 82 15.96 -4.49 -7.78
C GLY A 82 15.74 -4.39 -6.26
N TYR A 83 15.08 -3.34 -5.76
CA TYR A 83 14.97 -3.08 -4.32
C TYR A 83 14.45 -4.31 -3.52
N PRO A 84 15.08 -4.68 -2.37
CA PRO A 84 14.75 -5.91 -1.63
C PRO A 84 13.57 -5.68 -0.65
N PHE A 85 12.34 -5.74 -1.14
CA PHE A 85 11.14 -5.46 -0.33
C PHE A 85 10.88 -6.44 0.82
N THR A 86 11.43 -7.65 0.81
CA THR A 86 11.22 -8.64 1.88
C THR A 86 11.60 -8.15 3.28
N GLY A 87 12.63 -7.28 3.36
CA GLY A 87 13.10 -6.71 4.63
C GLY A 87 12.29 -5.50 5.12
N THR A 88 11.24 -5.09 4.41
CA THR A 88 10.48 -3.88 4.72
C THR A 88 9.05 -4.16 5.19
N LEU A 89 8.66 -5.42 5.33
CA LEU A 89 7.36 -5.74 5.96
C LEU A 89 7.35 -5.28 7.43
N TYR A 90 6.24 -4.72 7.86
CA TYR A 90 6.05 -4.45 9.29
C TYR A 90 6.03 -5.75 10.10
N PRO A 91 6.58 -5.75 11.33
CA PRO A 91 6.51 -6.91 12.21
C PRO A 91 5.07 -7.37 12.43
N GLY A 92 4.81 -8.65 12.21
CA GLY A 92 3.47 -9.24 12.37
C GLY A 92 2.55 -9.11 11.14
N ALA A 93 3.01 -8.55 10.01
CA ALA A 93 2.18 -8.39 8.81
C ALA A 93 1.73 -9.76 8.23
N LEU A 94 2.63 -10.72 8.12
CA LEU A 94 2.30 -12.06 7.60
C LEU A 94 1.42 -12.85 8.59
N GLU A 95 1.67 -12.73 9.88
CA GLU A 95 0.85 -13.33 10.94
C GLU A 95 -0.57 -12.73 10.95
N ALA A 96 -0.70 -11.42 10.72
CA ALA A 96 -1.99 -10.75 10.59
C ALA A 96 -2.77 -11.30 9.38
N ILE A 97 -2.14 -11.43 8.22
CA ILE A 97 -2.76 -12.05 7.03
C ILE A 97 -3.20 -13.48 7.33
N ALA A 98 -2.32 -14.30 7.93
CA ALA A 98 -2.63 -15.68 8.27
C ALA A 98 -3.83 -15.76 9.24
N HIS A 99 -3.91 -14.87 10.23
CA HIS A 99 -5.04 -14.80 11.14
C HIS A 99 -6.33 -14.39 10.41
N MET A 100 -6.31 -13.35 9.55
CA MET A 100 -7.50 -12.94 8.79
C MET A 100 -8.01 -14.06 7.87
N LYS A 101 -7.13 -14.87 7.29
CA LYS A 101 -7.50 -16.06 6.48
C LYS A 101 -8.29 -17.10 7.28
N THR A 102 -8.16 -17.15 8.60
CA THR A 102 -8.99 -18.03 9.45
C THR A 102 -10.42 -17.51 9.63
N LEU A 103 -10.65 -16.21 9.40
CA LEU A 103 -11.93 -15.54 9.59
C LEU A 103 -12.70 -15.32 8.27
N GLY A 104 -12.01 -15.28 7.14
CA GLY A 104 -12.63 -15.03 5.85
C GLY A 104 -11.65 -15.02 4.68
N ALA A 105 -12.12 -14.60 3.51
CA ALA A 105 -11.27 -14.39 2.36
C ALA A 105 -10.40 -13.14 2.57
N VAL A 106 -9.15 -13.18 2.09
CA VAL A 106 -8.21 -12.06 2.19
C VAL A 106 -7.72 -11.70 0.79
N ALA A 107 -7.72 -10.41 0.46
CA ALA A 107 -7.13 -9.88 -0.75
C ALA A 107 -6.36 -8.59 -0.45
N ILE A 108 -5.30 -8.35 -1.19
CA ILE A 108 -4.66 -7.04 -1.25
C ILE A 108 -5.48 -6.14 -2.17
N LEU A 109 -5.76 -4.92 -1.70
CA LEU A 109 -6.40 -3.86 -2.44
C LEU A 109 -5.57 -2.59 -2.27
N SER A 110 -4.72 -2.28 -3.25
CA SER A 110 -3.69 -1.24 -3.14
C SER A 110 -3.82 -0.19 -4.24
N ASP A 111 -3.46 1.05 -3.90
CA ASP A 111 -3.22 2.10 -4.88
C ASP A 111 -1.81 2.00 -5.44
N GLY A 112 -1.62 2.36 -6.70
CA GLY A 112 -0.29 2.45 -7.29
C GLY A 112 -0.23 2.19 -8.78
N ASP A 113 0.99 2.26 -9.28
CA ASP A 113 1.32 1.93 -10.68
C ASP A 113 1.01 0.46 -11.01
N PRO A 114 0.38 0.18 -12.17
CA PRO A 114 -0.05 -1.18 -12.54
C PRO A 114 1.10 -2.17 -12.80
N LEU A 115 2.34 -1.71 -12.93
CA LEU A 115 3.51 -2.57 -13.14
C LEU A 115 4.40 -2.66 -11.89
N TRP A 116 4.67 -1.50 -11.27
CA TRP A 116 5.57 -1.43 -10.12
C TRP A 116 4.94 -1.98 -8.84
N GLN A 117 3.69 -1.62 -8.55
CA GLN A 117 3.04 -2.04 -7.30
C GLN A 117 2.81 -3.55 -7.22
N PRO A 118 2.33 -4.25 -8.27
CA PRO A 118 2.27 -5.71 -8.27
C PRO A 118 3.64 -6.39 -8.10
N ALA A 119 4.68 -5.85 -8.76
CA ALA A 119 6.05 -6.37 -8.62
C ALA A 119 6.59 -6.20 -7.19
N LYS A 120 6.32 -5.06 -6.54
CA LYS A 120 6.65 -4.80 -5.14
C LYS A 120 5.92 -5.78 -4.21
N ILE A 121 4.62 -6.00 -4.41
CA ILE A 121 3.80 -6.94 -3.64
C ILE A 121 4.31 -8.37 -3.78
N ALA A 122 4.61 -8.82 -5.01
CA ALA A 122 5.17 -10.15 -5.26
C ALA A 122 6.55 -10.31 -4.59
N ARG A 123 7.45 -9.34 -4.76
CA ARG A 123 8.82 -9.40 -4.24
C ARG A 123 8.91 -9.23 -2.73
N SER A 124 7.90 -8.69 -2.07
CA SER A 124 7.80 -8.64 -0.61
C SER A 124 7.33 -9.95 0.02
N GLY A 125 6.81 -10.90 -0.79
CA GLY A 125 6.16 -12.13 -0.33
C GLY A 125 4.69 -11.97 0.02
N LEU A 126 4.13 -10.77 -0.13
CA LEU A 126 2.73 -10.51 0.20
C LEU A 126 1.76 -11.20 -0.79
N ALA A 127 2.15 -11.34 -2.08
CA ALA A 127 1.32 -12.05 -3.06
C ALA A 127 1.10 -13.51 -2.64
N ASP A 128 2.17 -14.20 -2.27
CA ASP A 128 2.09 -15.59 -1.78
C ASP A 128 1.24 -15.69 -0.52
N ALA A 129 1.36 -14.73 0.41
CA ALA A 129 0.61 -14.72 1.66
C ALA A 129 -0.92 -14.62 1.45
N VAL A 130 -1.36 -14.00 0.35
CA VAL A 130 -2.78 -13.86 0.01
C VAL A 130 -3.22 -14.76 -1.18
N ASP A 131 -2.45 -15.81 -1.50
CA ASP A 131 -2.75 -16.75 -2.59
C ASP A 131 -2.99 -16.03 -3.92
N ASP A 132 -2.12 -15.06 -4.27
CA ASP A 132 -2.19 -14.19 -5.45
C ASP A 132 -3.50 -13.36 -5.59
N GLN A 133 -4.25 -13.21 -4.50
CA GLN A 133 -5.42 -12.34 -4.50
C GLN A 133 -4.99 -10.87 -4.36
N VAL A 134 -4.52 -10.30 -5.46
CA VAL A 134 -3.97 -8.93 -5.52
C VAL A 134 -4.75 -8.09 -6.54
N LEU A 135 -5.18 -6.92 -6.11
CA LEU A 135 -5.80 -5.88 -6.92
C LEU A 135 -5.04 -4.57 -6.74
N VAL A 136 -4.64 -3.96 -7.84
CA VAL A 136 -3.96 -2.66 -7.86
C VAL A 136 -4.70 -1.72 -8.81
N TYR A 137 -5.02 -0.53 -8.33
CA TYR A 137 -5.69 0.53 -9.08
C TYR A 137 -4.94 1.86 -8.89
N GLY A 138 -5.20 2.85 -9.73
CA GLY A 138 -4.78 4.22 -9.48
C GLY A 138 -5.46 4.78 -8.23
N HIS A 139 -6.80 4.56 -8.14
CA HIS A 139 -7.66 4.96 -7.03
C HIS A 139 -8.61 3.82 -6.69
N LYS A 140 -8.24 2.97 -5.75
CA LYS A 140 -8.96 1.73 -5.39
C LYS A 140 -10.40 1.96 -4.95
N GLN A 141 -10.69 3.08 -4.31
CA GLN A 141 -12.03 3.44 -3.86
C GLN A 141 -13.02 3.70 -5.01
N GLU A 142 -12.54 3.90 -6.23
CA GLU A 142 -13.38 4.07 -7.41
C GLU A 142 -13.81 2.75 -8.05
N HIS A 143 -13.15 1.63 -7.67
CA HIS A 143 -13.33 0.30 -8.25
C HIS A 143 -14.07 -0.69 -7.34
N LEU A 144 -14.72 -0.22 -6.27
CA LEU A 144 -15.34 -1.08 -5.25
C LEU A 144 -16.38 -2.05 -5.82
N ASP A 145 -17.14 -1.66 -6.84
CA ASP A 145 -18.12 -2.54 -7.47
C ASP A 145 -17.47 -3.74 -8.18
N GLU A 146 -16.33 -3.52 -8.84
CA GLU A 146 -15.53 -4.58 -9.46
C GLU A 146 -14.92 -5.50 -8.41
N VAL A 147 -14.32 -4.89 -7.36
CA VAL A 147 -13.72 -5.62 -6.23
C VAL A 147 -14.75 -6.51 -5.54
N ARG A 148 -15.96 -6.00 -5.28
CA ARG A 148 -17.08 -6.75 -4.68
C ARG A 148 -17.56 -7.91 -5.56
N LYS A 149 -17.61 -7.73 -6.87
CA LYS A 149 -17.96 -8.81 -7.80
C LYS A 149 -16.93 -9.94 -7.76
N ARG A 150 -15.64 -9.60 -7.64
CA ARG A 150 -14.56 -10.59 -7.55
C ARG A 150 -14.51 -11.28 -6.19
N PHE A 151 -14.82 -10.57 -5.11
CA PHE A 151 -14.79 -11.08 -3.73
C PHE A 151 -16.15 -10.89 -3.06
N PRO A 152 -17.20 -11.61 -3.49
CA PRO A 152 -18.52 -11.42 -2.92
C PRO A 152 -18.57 -11.87 -1.45
N ALA A 153 -19.08 -11.01 -0.57
CA ALA A 153 -19.20 -11.27 0.88
C ALA A 153 -20.47 -10.64 1.44
N ASP A 154 -20.84 -11.02 2.66
CA ASP A 154 -21.92 -10.39 3.39
C ASP A 154 -21.43 -9.13 4.12
N ARG A 155 -20.14 -9.07 4.42
CA ARG A 155 -19.47 -7.93 5.02
C ARG A 155 -18.00 -7.85 4.62
N TYR A 156 -17.53 -6.64 4.42
CA TYR A 156 -16.15 -6.32 4.07
C TYR A 156 -15.40 -5.73 5.26
N VAL A 157 -14.09 -5.91 5.31
CA VAL A 157 -13.20 -5.25 6.27
C VAL A 157 -12.08 -4.62 5.47
N LEU A 158 -12.00 -3.29 5.47
CA LEU A 158 -10.91 -2.55 4.82
C LEU A 158 -9.91 -2.10 5.88
N VAL A 159 -8.64 -2.47 5.68
CA VAL A 159 -7.51 -2.10 6.54
C VAL A 159 -6.58 -1.19 5.76
N ASP A 160 -6.34 0.03 6.25
CA ASP A 160 -5.57 1.07 5.55
C ASP A 160 -4.91 2.03 6.56
N ASP A 161 -3.80 2.67 6.18
CA ASP A 161 -3.14 3.72 6.95
C ASP A 161 -3.71 5.12 6.68
N LYS A 162 -4.54 5.27 5.63
CA LYS A 162 -5.12 6.54 5.22
C LYS A 162 -6.58 6.67 5.64
N ALA A 163 -6.83 7.46 6.66
CA ALA A 163 -8.17 7.76 7.16
C ALA A 163 -9.12 8.28 6.08
N THR A 164 -8.61 9.10 5.13
CA THR A 164 -9.41 9.66 4.03
C THR A 164 -9.96 8.59 3.07
N ILE A 165 -9.17 7.53 2.79
CA ILE A 165 -9.61 6.39 1.97
C ILE A 165 -10.67 5.57 2.73
N LEU A 166 -10.43 5.31 4.02
CA LEU A 166 -11.38 4.60 4.87
C LEU A 166 -12.72 5.34 4.94
N ALA A 167 -12.70 6.65 5.12
CA ALA A 167 -13.91 7.49 5.17
C ALA A 167 -14.67 7.50 3.83
N ASP A 168 -13.98 7.61 2.69
CA ASP A 168 -14.60 7.54 1.37
C ASP A 168 -15.26 6.17 1.12
N VAL A 169 -14.56 5.08 1.43
CA VAL A 169 -15.12 3.72 1.30
C VAL A 169 -16.29 3.50 2.25
N LYS A 170 -16.21 4.01 3.49
CA LYS A 170 -17.34 3.95 4.45
C LYS A 170 -18.54 4.73 3.93
N GLY A 171 -18.33 5.90 3.35
CA GLY A 171 -19.39 6.71 2.74
C GLY A 171 -20.10 5.99 1.59
N ARG A 172 -19.38 5.18 0.81
CA ARG A 172 -19.94 4.44 -0.33
C ARG A 172 -20.63 3.13 0.07
N LEU A 173 -20.08 2.39 1.03
CA LEU A 173 -20.55 1.05 1.40
C LEU A 173 -21.36 1.03 2.71
N GLY A 174 -21.33 2.08 3.50
CA GLY A 174 -22.09 2.20 4.75
C GLY A 174 -21.81 1.05 5.73
N ALA A 175 -22.89 0.38 6.15
CA ALA A 175 -22.81 -0.73 7.10
C ALA A 175 -22.25 -2.03 6.51
N GLU A 176 -22.06 -2.12 5.18
CA GLU A 176 -21.47 -3.32 4.56
C GLU A 176 -19.96 -3.43 4.78
N VAL A 177 -19.29 -2.32 5.17
CA VAL A 177 -17.85 -2.30 5.44
C VAL A 177 -17.54 -1.92 6.87
N VAL A 178 -16.56 -2.61 7.46
CA VAL A 178 -15.85 -2.22 8.68
C VAL A 178 -14.52 -1.60 8.27
N THR A 179 -14.25 -0.39 8.72
CA THR A 179 -13.02 0.34 8.45
C THR A 179 -12.05 0.19 9.62
N VAL A 180 -10.84 -0.22 9.30
CA VAL A 180 -9.76 -0.44 10.28
C VAL A 180 -8.58 0.45 9.90
N HIS A 181 -8.31 1.45 10.72
CA HIS A 181 -7.17 2.34 10.56
C HIS A 181 -5.97 1.80 11.30
N VAL A 182 -4.83 1.67 10.61
CA VAL A 182 -3.57 1.26 11.21
C VAL A 182 -2.69 2.49 11.39
N CYS A 183 -2.44 2.87 12.66
CA CYS A 183 -1.72 4.09 13.03
C CYS A 183 -0.20 3.93 12.87
N GLN A 184 0.28 3.45 11.72
CA GLN A 184 1.68 3.27 11.35
C GLN A 184 2.02 4.09 10.11
N GLY A 185 3.35 4.27 9.88
CA GLY A 185 3.81 5.11 8.78
C GLY A 185 3.44 6.57 8.94
N ARG A 186 3.70 7.35 7.92
CA ARG A 186 3.51 8.79 7.93
C ARG A 186 2.04 9.19 8.10
N TYR A 187 1.16 8.63 7.28
CA TYR A 187 -0.26 9.01 7.26
C TYR A 187 -1.03 8.43 8.45
N GLY A 188 -0.73 7.20 8.86
CA GLY A 188 -1.40 6.57 9.98
C GLY A 188 -1.10 7.22 11.35
N ARG A 189 -0.06 8.07 11.44
CA ARG A 189 0.29 8.83 12.65
C ARG A 189 -0.34 10.21 12.70
N GLU A 190 -0.91 10.68 11.61
CA GLU A 190 -1.73 11.88 11.61
C GLU A 190 -2.99 11.57 12.44
N ASP A 191 -3.22 12.38 13.51
CA ASP A 191 -4.33 12.12 14.47
C ASP A 191 -5.66 12.44 13.79
N ASP A 192 -6.18 11.46 13.07
CA ASP A 192 -7.45 11.58 12.36
C ASP A 192 -8.49 10.67 13.03
N ARG A 193 -9.29 11.27 13.91
CA ARG A 193 -10.43 10.64 14.58
C ARG A 193 -11.70 10.79 13.78
N ASP A 194 -11.63 10.49 12.48
CA ASP A 194 -12.81 10.49 11.62
C ASP A 194 -13.86 9.49 12.16
N PRO A 195 -15.11 9.91 12.39
CA PRO A 195 -16.17 9.04 12.87
C PRO A 195 -16.54 7.92 11.88
N ALA A 196 -16.08 7.99 10.64
CA ALA A 196 -16.21 6.93 9.65
C ALA A 196 -15.27 5.73 9.89
N ILE A 197 -14.32 5.85 10.82
CA ILE A 197 -13.39 4.78 11.18
C ILE A 197 -13.95 3.99 12.35
N ASP A 198 -14.21 2.70 12.11
CA ASP A 198 -14.81 1.81 13.13
C ASP A 198 -13.77 1.32 14.15
N ILE A 199 -12.53 1.06 13.73
CA ILE A 199 -11.47 0.49 14.56
C ILE A 199 -10.14 1.20 14.29
N HIS A 200 -9.42 1.56 15.35
CA HIS A 200 -8.05 2.06 15.30
C HIS A 200 -7.12 1.02 15.91
N LEU A 201 -6.01 0.73 15.23
CA LEU A 201 -4.95 -0.16 15.67
C LEU A 201 -3.61 0.58 15.66
N ASP A 202 -2.80 0.41 16.69
CA ASP A 202 -1.48 1.02 16.75
C ASP A 202 -0.53 0.43 15.70
N ARG A 203 -0.70 -0.85 15.39
CA ARG A 203 0.14 -1.59 14.45
C ARG A 203 -0.61 -2.73 13.77
N ILE A 204 -0.13 -3.15 12.61
CA ILE A 204 -0.75 -4.23 11.84
C ILE A 204 -0.84 -5.56 12.61
N SER A 205 0.13 -5.86 13.48
CA SER A 205 0.12 -7.07 14.31
C SER A 205 -1.09 -7.15 15.26
N ASP A 206 -1.72 -6.02 15.59
CA ASP A 206 -2.89 -5.99 16.47
C ASP A 206 -4.15 -6.54 15.80
N LEU A 207 -4.16 -6.69 14.45
CA LEU A 207 -5.21 -7.44 13.74
C LEU A 207 -5.39 -8.87 14.27
N THR A 208 -4.34 -9.49 14.76
CA THR A 208 -4.40 -10.86 15.35
C THR A 208 -5.28 -10.96 16.59
N ARG A 209 -5.64 -9.83 17.21
CA ARG A 209 -6.53 -9.75 18.37
C ARG A 209 -8.00 -9.58 18.00
N LEU A 210 -8.30 -9.28 16.73
CA LEU A 210 -9.66 -9.08 16.26
C LEU A 210 -10.29 -10.46 15.98
N GLY A 211 -11.44 -10.69 16.60
CA GLY A 211 -12.27 -11.86 16.32
C GLY A 211 -13.49 -11.50 15.48
N GLU A 212 -14.22 -12.52 15.04
CA GLU A 212 -15.41 -12.35 14.21
C GLU A 212 -16.46 -11.41 14.84
N ASN A 213 -16.64 -11.50 16.16
CA ASN A 213 -17.61 -10.67 16.87
C ASN A 213 -17.27 -9.17 16.82
N SER A 214 -16.00 -8.80 16.94
CA SER A 214 -15.56 -7.40 16.86
C SER A 214 -15.72 -6.77 15.48
N LEU A 215 -15.78 -7.63 14.44
CA LEU A 215 -15.92 -7.24 13.04
C LEU A 215 -17.37 -7.28 12.53
N ARG A 216 -18.31 -7.84 13.31
CA ARG A 216 -19.74 -7.95 12.92
C ARG A 216 -20.65 -6.99 13.63
N SER A 217 -20.27 -6.49 14.79
CA SER A 217 -21.13 -5.70 15.69
C SER A 217 -21.04 -4.19 15.50
N ARG A 218 -20.46 -3.72 14.38
CA ARG A 218 -20.26 -2.28 14.15
C ARG A 218 -20.95 -1.79 12.89
#